data_8eacaddbd1488f0bf183b1d7f6c46c7f
#
_entry.id   8eacaddbd1488f0bf183b1d7f6c46c7f
#
_cell.length_a   1.000
_cell.length_b   1.000
_cell.length_c   1.000
_cell.angle_alpha   90.00
_cell.angle_beta   90.00
_cell.angle_gamma   90.00
#
_symmetry.space_group_name_H-M   'P 1'
#
loop_
_entity.id
_entity.type
_entity.pdbx_description
1 polymer ?
#
loop_
_entity_poly.entity_id
_entity_poly.type
_entity_poly.pdbx_seq_one_letter_code
_entity_poly.pdbx_strand_id
1 'polypeptide(L)'
;MLRALLMATGTASRAERREIVIRVLSGRLVDAGMFSRVALFLALLWTLAVSLLLASGPARAQDVPDEEGRSGFFRYLDAVPEVKLPKLDLIPFWTDDLKKGRKAYNRGEYGRALKFFSRESEDGNAVADWYLGHMYRMGRGVPANDAMAYSYYQRVAENYDPDEPDHKRLQVMVDSQIWLAYYIRHGVPDAGIKADPARAARVYLRLASTYGHPEASYALGVMNMRGEGVKKNPQQALKWLTSAARKRHPGAQAYLGDLYWKGNSVKRDQVRALMWYVLASETANPADDRRIIERYNELNSALEEDEKLEAAARARVWAEQYPAARN
;
A
#
# COMPACT_ATOMS: atom_id res chain seq x y z
N MET A 1 -26.94 -4.40 -20.98
CA MET A 1 -26.96 -5.85 -21.18
C MET A 1 -26.62 -6.61 -19.87
N LEU A 2 -25.55 -6.30 -19.16
CA LEU A 2 -25.16 -7.00 -17.93
C LEU A 2 -26.20 -6.91 -16.78
N ARG A 3 -26.88 -5.76 -16.62
CA ARG A 3 -27.96 -5.59 -15.63
C ARG A 3 -29.18 -6.51 -15.88
N ALA A 4 -29.50 -6.77 -17.13
CA ALA A 4 -30.59 -7.68 -17.50
C ALA A 4 -30.19 -9.14 -17.24
N LEU A 5 -28.95 -9.52 -17.43
CA LEU A 5 -28.45 -10.88 -17.13
C LEU A 5 -28.43 -11.14 -15.61
N LEU A 6 -28.02 -10.16 -14.79
CA LEU A 6 -27.99 -10.29 -13.33
C LEU A 6 -29.41 -10.38 -12.71
N MET A 7 -30.41 -9.75 -13.33
CA MET A 7 -31.80 -9.86 -12.88
C MET A 7 -32.44 -11.20 -13.26
N ALA A 8 -32.02 -11.83 -14.39
CA ALA A 8 -32.51 -13.13 -14.82
C ALA A 8 -31.94 -14.31 -14.02
N THR A 9 -30.82 -14.14 -13.32
CA THR A 9 -30.15 -15.22 -12.57
C THR A 9 -30.59 -15.35 -11.11
N GLY A 10 -31.44 -14.45 -10.62
CA GLY A 10 -31.90 -14.43 -9.21
C GLY A 10 -32.71 -15.67 -8.80
N THR A 11 -33.29 -16.40 -9.75
CA THR A 11 -34.13 -17.59 -9.52
C THR A 11 -33.56 -18.86 -10.14
N ALA A 12 -32.44 -18.81 -10.83
CA ALA A 12 -31.86 -19.96 -11.52
C ALA A 12 -31.11 -20.90 -10.58
N SER A 13 -31.24 -22.21 -10.79
CA SER A 13 -30.54 -23.25 -10.05
C SER A 13 -29.02 -23.22 -10.33
N ARG A 14 -28.25 -23.86 -9.44
CA ARG A 14 -26.76 -23.94 -9.56
C ARG A 14 -26.30 -24.54 -10.91
N ALA A 15 -27.06 -25.47 -11.45
CA ALA A 15 -26.80 -26.13 -12.75
C ALA A 15 -27.04 -25.16 -13.93
N GLU A 16 -28.11 -24.40 -13.89
CA GLU A 16 -28.46 -23.43 -14.94
C GLU A 16 -27.49 -22.28 -15.01
N ARG A 17 -26.99 -21.79 -13.85
CA ARG A 17 -25.94 -20.78 -13.80
C ARG A 17 -24.63 -21.26 -14.41
N ARG A 18 -24.25 -22.51 -14.17
CA ARG A 18 -23.07 -23.14 -14.78
C ARG A 18 -23.15 -23.19 -16.30
N GLU A 19 -24.33 -23.52 -16.83
CA GLU A 19 -24.53 -23.62 -18.29
C GLU A 19 -24.51 -22.25 -18.98
N ILE A 20 -25.02 -21.19 -18.32
CA ILE A 20 -24.98 -19.82 -18.81
C ILE A 20 -23.52 -19.31 -18.86
N VAL A 21 -22.71 -19.58 -17.83
CA VAL A 21 -21.29 -19.18 -17.79
C VAL A 21 -20.49 -19.91 -18.87
N ILE A 22 -20.71 -21.22 -19.08
CA ILE A 22 -20.03 -22.00 -20.11
C ILE A 22 -20.39 -21.48 -21.51
N ARG A 23 -21.65 -21.12 -21.77
CA ARG A 23 -22.08 -20.56 -23.05
C ARG A 23 -21.51 -19.18 -23.34
N VAL A 24 -21.31 -18.33 -22.31
CA VAL A 24 -20.67 -17.02 -22.44
C VAL A 24 -19.18 -17.14 -22.68
N LEU A 25 -18.50 -18.07 -21.99
CA LEU A 25 -17.06 -18.31 -22.13
C LEU A 25 -16.69 -19.06 -23.43
N SER A 26 -17.59 -19.86 -23.99
CA SER A 26 -17.35 -20.60 -25.24
C SER A 26 -17.58 -19.81 -26.52
N GLY A 27 -17.86 -18.51 -26.44
CA GLY A 27 -17.98 -17.61 -27.61
C GLY A 27 -19.12 -17.93 -28.57
N ARG A 28 -20.07 -18.78 -28.20
CA ARG A 28 -21.19 -19.21 -29.10
C ARG A 28 -22.39 -18.25 -29.18
N LEU A 29 -22.22 -17.02 -28.72
CA LEU A 29 -23.29 -16.00 -28.74
C LEU A 29 -22.76 -14.62 -29.20
N VAL A 30 -21.97 -14.57 -30.28
CA VAL A 30 -21.74 -13.29 -31.00
C VAL A 30 -21.54 -13.57 -32.48
N ASP A 31 -22.61 -13.54 -33.25
CA ASP A 31 -22.58 -13.07 -34.61
C ASP A 31 -22.71 -11.55 -34.58
N ALA A 32 -21.60 -10.85 -34.80
CA ALA A 32 -21.58 -9.48 -35.34
C ALA A 32 -20.11 -9.08 -35.60
N GLY A 33 -19.76 -9.02 -36.87
CA GLY A 33 -18.46 -8.55 -37.34
C GLY A 33 -18.18 -7.12 -36.85
N MET A 34 -16.98 -6.91 -36.34
CA MET A 34 -16.15 -5.70 -36.31
C MET A 34 -15.22 -5.54 -35.08
N PHE A 35 -15.27 -6.47 -34.10
CA PHE A 35 -14.37 -6.39 -32.93
C PHE A 35 -13.23 -7.43 -32.89
N SER A 36 -13.11 -8.24 -33.93
CA SER A 36 -12.26 -9.46 -33.92
C SER A 36 -10.76 -9.22 -34.08
N ARG A 37 -10.29 -8.08 -34.61
CA ARG A 37 -8.86 -7.88 -34.89
C ARG A 37 -8.07 -7.22 -33.74
N VAL A 38 -8.70 -6.37 -32.98
CA VAL A 38 -8.05 -5.69 -31.82
C VAL A 38 -7.97 -6.61 -30.60
N ALA A 39 -8.99 -7.42 -30.37
CA ALA A 39 -9.00 -8.40 -29.28
C ALA A 39 -7.97 -9.53 -29.48
N LEU A 40 -7.76 -9.98 -30.73
CA LEU A 40 -6.72 -10.98 -31.06
C LEU A 40 -5.30 -10.40 -30.90
N PHE A 41 -5.10 -9.12 -31.23
CA PHE A 41 -3.79 -8.46 -31.09
C PHE A 41 -3.44 -8.24 -29.62
N LEU A 42 -4.39 -7.89 -28.77
CA LEU A 42 -4.18 -7.74 -27.34
C LEU A 42 -3.95 -9.09 -26.63
N ALA A 43 -4.62 -10.15 -27.08
CA ALA A 43 -4.40 -11.50 -26.56
C ALA A 43 -3.01 -12.05 -26.95
N LEU A 44 -2.53 -11.79 -28.17
CA LEU A 44 -1.18 -12.17 -28.62
C LEU A 44 -0.09 -11.38 -27.91
N LEU A 45 -0.28 -10.09 -27.63
CA LEU A 45 0.65 -9.30 -26.82
C LEU A 45 0.72 -9.79 -25.38
N TRP A 46 -0.41 -10.24 -24.82
CA TRP A 46 -0.47 -10.78 -23.46
C TRP A 46 0.25 -12.13 -23.35
N THR A 47 0.09 -13.02 -24.33
CA THR A 47 0.79 -14.32 -24.36
C THR A 47 2.29 -14.16 -24.59
N LEU A 48 2.74 -13.16 -25.37
CA LEU A 48 4.17 -12.85 -25.55
C LEU A 48 4.80 -12.28 -24.27
N ALA A 49 4.08 -11.41 -23.55
CA ALA A 49 4.55 -10.85 -22.27
C ALA A 49 4.68 -11.93 -21.18
N VAL A 50 3.74 -12.87 -21.11
CA VAL A 50 3.78 -13.99 -20.17
C VAL A 50 4.91 -14.96 -20.51
N SER A 51 5.19 -15.19 -21.80
CA SER A 51 6.29 -16.09 -22.23
C SER A 51 7.69 -15.49 -21.97
N LEU A 52 7.84 -14.16 -22.02
CA LEU A 52 9.11 -13.51 -21.65
C LEU A 52 9.36 -13.51 -20.13
N LEU A 53 8.30 -13.48 -19.32
CA LEU A 53 8.42 -13.57 -17.85
C LEU A 53 8.77 -14.97 -17.35
N LEU A 54 8.45 -16.01 -18.13
CA LEU A 54 8.79 -17.42 -17.79
C LEU A 54 10.19 -17.84 -18.25
N ALA A 55 10.87 -17.05 -19.09
CA ALA A 55 12.20 -17.34 -19.59
C ALA A 55 13.35 -16.84 -18.70
N SER A 56 13.08 -15.99 -17.71
CA SER A 56 14.06 -15.61 -16.69
C SER A 56 13.93 -16.57 -15.50
N GLY A 57 14.76 -17.60 -15.48
CA GLY A 57 14.84 -18.59 -14.42
C GLY A 57 15.16 -17.95 -13.06
N PRO A 58 14.77 -18.60 -11.95
CA PRO A 58 14.88 -18.02 -10.62
C PRO A 58 16.35 -17.88 -10.22
N ALA A 59 16.80 -16.64 -10.00
CA ALA A 59 18.00 -16.42 -9.21
C ALA A 59 17.75 -17.03 -7.83
N ARG A 60 18.56 -18.00 -7.47
CA ARG A 60 18.54 -18.70 -6.17
C ARG A 60 18.78 -17.67 -5.07
N ALA A 61 17.73 -17.22 -4.44
CA ALA A 61 17.82 -16.53 -3.16
C ALA A 61 18.33 -17.55 -2.14
N GLN A 62 19.53 -17.34 -1.62
CA GLN A 62 20.03 -18.10 -0.48
C GLN A 62 19.11 -17.78 0.71
N ASP A 63 18.50 -18.83 1.27
CA ASP A 63 17.79 -18.77 2.56
C ASP A 63 18.78 -18.35 3.64
N VAL A 64 18.68 -17.10 4.09
CA VAL A 64 19.25 -16.65 5.34
C VAL A 64 18.24 -17.03 6.42
N PRO A 65 18.59 -17.87 7.42
CA PRO A 65 17.68 -18.21 8.49
C PRO A 65 17.33 -16.94 9.29
N ASP A 66 16.05 -16.69 9.48
CA ASP A 66 15.50 -15.61 10.29
C ASP A 66 15.68 -15.97 11.79
N GLU A 67 16.87 -15.72 12.33
CA GLU A 67 17.07 -15.73 13.77
C GLU A 67 16.53 -14.42 14.33
N GLU A 68 15.32 -14.41 14.72
CA GLU A 68 14.58 -13.57 15.65
C GLU A 68 13.17 -13.40 15.15
N GLY A 69 12.22 -14.10 15.73
CA GLY A 69 10.78 -14.03 15.75
C GLY A 69 10.04 -12.74 15.29
N ARG A 70 10.55 -12.06 14.31
CA ARG A 70 9.90 -10.93 13.65
C ARG A 70 8.81 -11.46 12.73
N SER A 71 7.61 -11.55 13.28
CA SER A 71 6.42 -11.92 12.51
C SER A 71 6.36 -11.11 11.22
N GLY A 72 5.93 -11.75 10.10
CA GLY A 72 5.81 -11.17 8.78
C GLY A 72 5.07 -9.85 8.61
N PHE A 73 4.62 -9.30 9.71
CA PHE A 73 3.96 -8.03 9.88
C PHE A 73 4.89 -6.81 9.66
N PHE A 74 6.14 -6.87 10.10
CA PHE A 74 7.09 -5.75 9.95
C PHE A 74 7.42 -5.44 8.48
N ARG A 75 7.32 -6.42 7.59
CA ARG A 75 7.51 -6.19 6.14
C ARG A 75 6.35 -5.46 5.46
N TYR A 76 5.15 -5.43 6.04
CA TYR A 76 4.06 -4.58 5.54
C TYR A 76 4.31 -3.09 5.83
N LEU A 77 5.15 -2.78 6.84
CA LEU A 77 5.55 -1.40 7.13
C LEU A 77 6.78 -0.97 6.32
N ASP A 78 7.60 -1.93 5.87
CA ASP A 78 8.73 -1.66 4.98
C ASP A 78 8.30 -1.46 3.52
N ALA A 79 7.11 -1.97 3.15
CA ALA A 79 6.46 -1.75 1.88
C ALA A 79 5.60 -0.48 1.93
N VAL A 80 6.22 0.67 2.16
CA VAL A 80 5.54 1.93 1.84
C VAL A 80 5.55 2.07 0.33
N PRO A 81 4.35 2.18 -0.31
CA PRO A 81 4.29 2.42 -1.74
C PRO A 81 5.18 3.61 -2.06
N GLU A 82 5.93 3.50 -3.15
CA GLU A 82 6.69 4.61 -3.69
C GLU A 82 5.73 5.81 -3.73
N VAL A 83 5.92 6.76 -2.80
CA VAL A 83 5.09 7.95 -2.75
C VAL A 83 5.29 8.60 -4.10
N LYS A 84 4.35 8.43 -5.03
CA LYS A 84 4.29 9.22 -6.26
C LYS A 84 4.12 10.64 -5.79
N LEU A 85 5.26 11.30 -5.65
CA LEU A 85 5.32 12.68 -5.18
C LEU A 85 4.43 13.51 -6.10
N PRO A 86 3.49 14.29 -5.57
CA PRO A 86 2.61 15.11 -6.37
C PRO A 86 3.46 15.99 -7.31
N LYS A 87 2.93 16.32 -8.49
CA LYS A 87 3.56 17.23 -9.44
C LYS A 87 3.69 18.63 -8.81
N LEU A 88 4.83 18.89 -8.19
CA LEU A 88 5.10 20.01 -7.29
C LEU A 88 5.68 21.24 -8.00
N ASP A 89 5.34 21.47 -9.26
CA ASP A 89 6.01 22.47 -10.11
C ASP A 89 5.62 23.95 -9.84
N LEU A 90 4.74 24.20 -8.86
CA LEU A 90 4.11 25.52 -8.68
C LEU A 90 4.38 26.18 -7.30
N ILE A 91 5.43 25.80 -6.55
CA ILE A 91 5.61 26.31 -5.19
C ILE A 91 6.80 27.26 -5.11
N PRO A 92 6.63 28.50 -4.57
CA PRO A 92 7.68 29.51 -4.49
C PRO A 92 8.92 29.14 -3.68
N PHE A 93 8.80 28.20 -2.72
CA PHE A 93 9.92 27.75 -1.89
C PHE A 93 10.75 26.61 -2.52
N TRP A 94 10.41 26.16 -3.73
CA TRP A 94 11.21 25.19 -4.46
C TRP A 94 12.40 25.88 -5.12
N THR A 95 13.55 25.77 -4.51
CA THR A 95 14.80 26.20 -5.09
C THR A 95 15.12 25.38 -6.34
N ASP A 96 16.00 25.92 -7.18
CA ASP A 96 16.42 25.19 -8.38
C ASP A 96 17.18 23.92 -8.04
N ASP A 97 17.92 23.92 -6.93
CA ASP A 97 18.68 22.75 -6.49
C ASP A 97 17.74 21.66 -5.94
N LEU A 98 16.70 22.03 -5.22
CA LEU A 98 15.68 21.07 -4.78
C LEU A 98 14.96 20.42 -5.98
N LYS A 99 14.61 21.19 -7.03
CA LYS A 99 14.03 20.66 -8.27
C LYS A 99 14.98 19.71 -8.98
N LYS A 100 16.27 20.05 -9.07
CA LYS A 100 17.32 19.19 -9.65
C LYS A 100 17.51 17.90 -8.83
N GLY A 101 17.52 18.03 -7.50
CA GLY A 101 17.60 16.90 -6.56
C GLY A 101 16.44 15.90 -6.79
N ARG A 102 15.21 16.41 -6.82
CA ARG A 102 14.02 15.59 -7.10
C ARG A 102 14.08 14.91 -8.47
N LYS A 103 14.48 15.64 -9.50
CA LYS A 103 14.63 15.08 -10.84
C LYS A 103 15.67 13.96 -10.88
N ALA A 104 16.80 14.13 -10.20
CA ALA A 104 17.83 13.11 -10.07
C ALA A 104 17.32 11.89 -9.28
N TYR A 105 16.63 12.12 -8.16
CA TYR A 105 16.03 11.06 -7.34
C TYR A 105 15.03 10.20 -8.15
N ASN A 106 14.12 10.82 -8.89
CA ASN A 106 13.12 10.12 -9.71
C ASN A 106 13.74 9.34 -10.89
N ARG A 107 14.98 9.64 -11.25
CA ARG A 107 15.76 8.90 -12.28
C ARG A 107 16.63 7.79 -11.68
N GLY A 108 16.64 7.62 -10.35
CA GLY A 108 17.54 6.69 -9.68
C GLY A 108 18.98 7.18 -9.55
N GLU A 109 19.27 8.44 -9.93
CA GLU A 109 20.57 9.10 -9.82
C GLU A 109 20.82 9.53 -8.35
N TYR A 110 20.72 8.59 -7.40
CA TYR A 110 20.65 8.89 -5.98
C TYR A 110 21.88 9.63 -5.43
N GLY A 111 23.08 9.31 -5.89
CA GLY A 111 24.29 10.04 -5.48
C GLY A 111 24.30 11.51 -5.91
N ARG A 112 23.65 11.82 -7.04
CA ARG A 112 23.44 13.20 -7.51
C ARG A 112 22.34 13.91 -6.71
N ALA A 113 21.24 13.19 -6.44
CA ALA A 113 20.15 13.69 -5.61
C ALA A 113 20.63 14.06 -4.21
N LEU A 114 21.45 13.19 -3.60
CA LEU A 114 22.08 13.41 -2.29
C LEU A 114 22.80 14.75 -2.20
N LYS A 115 23.64 15.08 -3.21
CA LYS A 115 24.40 16.34 -3.21
C LYS A 115 23.50 17.57 -3.20
N PHE A 116 22.40 17.54 -3.97
CA PHE A 116 21.45 18.64 -3.99
C PHE A 116 20.66 18.75 -2.67
N PHE A 117 20.15 17.62 -2.17
CA PHE A 117 19.39 17.64 -0.92
C PHE A 117 20.25 17.98 0.30
N SER A 118 21.52 17.53 0.35
CA SER A 118 22.41 17.91 1.45
C SER A 118 22.62 19.42 1.52
N ARG A 119 22.85 20.09 0.39
CA ARG A 119 23.00 21.55 0.35
C ARG A 119 21.72 22.25 0.82
N GLU A 120 20.58 21.84 0.28
CA GLU A 120 19.29 22.42 0.68
C GLU A 120 18.95 22.17 2.16
N SER A 121 19.37 21.03 2.70
CA SER A 121 19.24 20.69 4.12
C SER A 121 20.12 21.59 5.02
N GLU A 122 21.34 21.95 4.56
CA GLU A 122 22.21 22.91 5.25
C GLU A 122 21.56 24.30 5.31
N ASP A 123 20.79 24.66 4.28
CA ASP A 123 20.02 25.90 4.23
C ASP A 123 18.68 25.82 5.01
N GLY A 124 18.42 24.69 5.69
CA GLY A 124 17.23 24.50 6.55
C GLY A 124 15.96 24.10 5.78
N ASN A 125 16.07 23.61 4.56
CA ASN A 125 14.91 23.22 3.78
C ASN A 125 14.30 21.89 4.26
N ALA A 126 13.13 21.95 4.90
CA ALA A 126 12.43 20.79 5.45
C ALA A 126 12.10 19.72 4.41
N VAL A 127 11.87 20.10 3.15
CA VAL A 127 11.60 19.13 2.06
C VAL A 127 12.87 18.36 1.72
N ALA A 128 14.04 19.00 1.75
CA ALA A 128 15.31 18.32 1.55
C ALA A 128 15.60 17.35 2.71
N ASP A 129 15.34 17.75 3.94
CA ASP A 129 15.45 16.87 5.11
C ASP A 129 14.55 15.64 4.99
N TRP A 130 13.32 15.82 4.53
CA TRP A 130 12.39 14.71 4.26
C TRP A 130 12.95 13.74 3.21
N TYR A 131 13.51 14.23 2.10
CA TYR A 131 14.14 13.37 1.10
C TYR A 131 15.35 12.64 1.68
N LEU A 132 16.20 13.32 2.45
CA LEU A 132 17.36 12.70 3.11
C LEU A 132 16.93 11.62 4.10
N GLY A 133 15.89 11.89 4.89
CA GLY A 133 15.27 10.87 5.76
C GLY A 133 14.90 9.60 5.00
N HIS A 134 14.22 9.74 3.87
CA HIS A 134 13.88 8.59 3.01
C HIS A 134 15.11 7.93 2.38
N MET A 135 16.10 8.70 1.94
CA MET A 135 17.34 8.15 1.36
C MET A 135 18.11 7.29 2.38
N TYR A 136 18.26 7.77 3.61
CA TYR A 136 18.91 6.99 4.66
C TYR A 136 18.07 5.79 5.12
N ARG A 137 16.76 5.92 5.20
CA ARG A 137 15.87 4.81 5.55
C ARG A 137 15.93 3.68 4.51
N MET A 138 15.93 4.02 3.22
CA MET A 138 15.88 3.06 2.12
C MET A 138 17.27 2.63 1.59
N GLY A 139 18.34 3.21 2.08
CA GLY A 139 19.69 2.96 1.55
C GLY A 139 19.86 3.47 0.11
N ARG A 140 19.15 4.53 -0.29
CA ARG A 140 19.21 5.08 -1.65
C ARG A 140 20.31 6.12 -1.79
N GLY A 141 21.43 5.75 -2.43
CA GLY A 141 22.60 6.61 -2.62
C GLY A 141 23.50 6.77 -1.39
N VAL A 142 23.08 6.22 -0.28
CA VAL A 142 23.78 6.11 1.00
C VAL A 142 23.50 4.74 1.61
N PRO A 143 24.36 4.20 2.48
CA PRO A 143 24.00 3.02 3.29
C PRO A 143 22.77 3.31 4.14
N ALA A 144 21.87 2.33 4.28
CA ALA A 144 20.72 2.46 5.17
C ALA A 144 21.16 2.75 6.60
N ASN A 145 20.52 3.75 7.23
CA ASN A 145 20.88 4.19 8.58
C ASN A 145 19.64 4.81 9.27
N ASP A 146 19.04 4.05 10.17
CA ASP A 146 17.82 4.46 10.86
C ASP A 146 18.04 5.63 11.83
N ALA A 147 19.25 5.76 12.42
CA ALA A 147 19.57 6.89 13.28
C ALA A 147 19.60 8.21 12.49
N MET A 148 20.21 8.19 11.30
CA MET A 148 20.20 9.35 10.40
C MET A 148 18.80 9.65 9.88
N ALA A 149 18.05 8.63 9.47
CA ALA A 149 16.67 8.81 9.03
C ALA A 149 15.79 9.42 10.12
N TYR A 150 15.90 8.91 11.37
CA TYR A 150 15.22 9.46 12.53
C TYR A 150 15.54 10.94 12.74
N SER A 151 16.82 11.30 12.70
CA SER A 151 17.26 12.68 12.94
C SER A 151 16.70 13.66 11.90
N TYR A 152 16.68 13.27 10.62
CA TYR A 152 16.11 14.09 9.56
C TYR A 152 14.59 14.25 9.72
N TYR A 153 13.85 13.17 10.00
CA TYR A 153 12.40 13.28 10.24
C TYR A 153 12.08 14.08 11.50
N GLN A 154 12.93 14.00 12.54
CA GLN A 154 12.77 14.80 13.74
C GLN A 154 12.92 16.29 13.43
N ARG A 155 13.91 16.69 12.66
CA ARG A 155 14.12 18.10 12.24
C ARG A 155 12.90 18.65 11.51
N VAL A 156 12.30 17.86 10.60
CA VAL A 156 11.06 18.26 9.92
C VAL A 156 9.90 18.38 10.90
N ALA A 157 9.77 17.42 11.82
CA ALA A 157 8.67 17.40 12.78
C ALA A 157 8.76 18.51 13.84
N GLU A 158 9.95 18.97 14.20
CA GLU A 158 10.17 20.10 15.12
C GLU A 158 9.67 21.43 14.55
N ASN A 159 9.65 21.57 13.23
CA ASN A 159 9.14 22.75 12.53
C ASN A 159 7.67 22.59 12.10
N TYR A 160 6.95 21.60 12.66
CA TYR A 160 5.57 21.34 12.31
C TYR A 160 4.65 22.47 12.79
N ASP A 161 3.90 23.04 11.84
CA ASP A 161 2.84 24.00 12.07
C ASP A 161 1.51 23.41 11.56
N PRO A 162 0.51 23.19 12.44
CA PRO A 162 -0.80 22.69 12.02
C PRO A 162 -1.56 23.68 11.11
N ASP A 163 -1.23 24.96 11.19
CA ASP A 163 -1.85 26.05 10.43
C ASP A 163 -1.04 26.40 9.15
N GLU A 164 -0.07 25.56 8.78
CA GLU A 164 0.73 25.73 7.57
C GLU A 164 -0.19 25.86 6.33
N PRO A 165 -0.21 27.02 5.66
CA PRO A 165 -1.12 27.29 4.55
C PRO A 165 -0.74 26.51 3.29
N ASP A 166 0.51 26.09 3.14
CA ASP A 166 0.95 25.28 2.03
C ASP A 166 0.66 23.79 2.30
N HIS A 167 -0.37 23.27 1.65
CA HIS A 167 -0.80 21.89 1.80
C HIS A 167 0.30 20.85 1.52
N LYS A 168 1.24 21.17 0.66
CA LYS A 168 2.32 20.22 0.30
C LYS A 168 3.41 20.22 1.37
N ARG A 169 3.70 21.39 1.92
CA ARG A 169 4.61 21.51 3.06
C ARG A 169 4.01 20.83 4.29
N LEU A 170 2.72 21.05 4.53
CA LEU A 170 1.99 20.33 5.57
C LEU A 170 2.03 18.81 5.34
N GLN A 171 1.88 18.34 4.11
CA GLN A 171 1.98 16.91 3.78
C GLN A 171 3.35 16.34 4.11
N VAL A 172 4.45 17.02 3.77
CA VAL A 172 5.82 16.61 4.12
C VAL A 172 6.00 16.54 5.64
N MET A 173 5.48 17.52 6.37
CA MET A 173 5.53 17.55 7.83
C MET A 173 4.73 16.40 8.46
N VAL A 174 3.52 16.14 7.95
CA VAL A 174 2.66 15.03 8.41
C VAL A 174 3.32 13.68 8.13
N ASP A 175 3.88 13.50 6.93
CA ASP A 175 4.57 12.26 6.57
C ASP A 175 5.82 12.02 7.44
N SER A 176 6.58 13.08 7.70
CA SER A 176 7.73 12.99 8.64
C SER A 176 7.30 12.57 10.04
N GLN A 177 6.15 13.03 10.53
CA GLN A 177 5.60 12.59 11.82
C GLN A 177 5.16 11.13 11.82
N ILE A 178 4.70 10.59 10.69
CA ILE A 178 4.40 9.15 10.54
C ILE A 178 5.67 8.34 10.75
N TRP A 179 6.78 8.71 10.07
CA TRP A 179 8.04 8.00 10.19
C TRP A 179 8.66 8.17 11.59
N LEU A 180 8.56 9.35 12.16
CA LEU A 180 8.98 9.57 13.53
C LEU A 180 8.20 8.70 14.52
N ALA A 181 6.88 8.59 14.35
CA ALA A 181 6.05 7.68 15.15
C ALA A 181 6.42 6.21 14.96
N TYR A 182 6.78 5.81 13.74
CA TYR A 182 7.30 4.47 13.46
C TYR A 182 8.56 4.20 14.28
N TYR A 183 9.56 5.10 14.23
CA TYR A 183 10.80 4.94 15.00
C TYR A 183 10.58 5.02 16.51
N ILE A 184 9.69 5.87 17.00
CA ILE A 184 9.31 5.90 18.42
C ILE A 184 8.67 4.56 18.84
N ARG A 185 7.86 3.97 18.00
CA ARG A 185 7.19 2.68 18.28
C ARG A 185 8.18 1.54 18.44
N HIS A 186 9.22 1.48 17.59
CA HIS A 186 10.14 0.34 17.51
C HIS A 186 11.47 0.61 18.25
N GLY A 187 11.78 1.88 18.49
CA GLY A 187 13.09 2.32 18.97
C GLY A 187 14.11 2.41 17.83
N VAL A 188 15.19 3.11 18.10
CA VAL A 188 16.37 3.22 17.23
C VAL A 188 17.60 3.07 18.11
N PRO A 189 18.11 1.84 18.31
CA PRO A 189 19.21 1.56 19.26
C PRO A 189 20.46 2.39 18.96
N ASP A 190 20.82 2.53 17.68
CA ASP A 190 22.00 3.29 17.24
C ASP A 190 21.90 4.80 17.53
N ALA A 191 20.69 5.31 17.74
CA ALA A 191 20.42 6.68 18.18
C ALA A 191 20.13 6.78 19.70
N GLY A 192 20.21 5.67 20.43
CA GLY A 192 19.86 5.63 21.86
C GLY A 192 18.36 5.79 22.14
N ILE A 193 17.52 5.68 21.13
CA ILE A 193 16.06 5.84 21.26
C ILE A 193 15.43 4.50 21.66
N LYS A 194 14.85 4.47 22.86
CA LYS A 194 14.08 3.32 23.34
C LYS A 194 12.69 3.31 22.72
N ALA A 195 12.16 2.11 22.48
CA ALA A 195 10.80 1.94 21.99
C ALA A 195 9.77 2.49 23.01
N ASP A 196 8.85 3.30 22.53
CA ASP A 196 7.68 3.81 23.27
C ASP A 196 6.41 3.70 22.43
N PRO A 197 5.81 2.50 22.35
CA PRO A 197 4.60 2.31 21.59
C PRO A 197 3.43 3.17 22.07
N ALA A 198 3.36 3.51 23.36
CA ALA A 198 2.28 4.35 23.89
C ALA A 198 2.39 5.78 23.37
N ARG A 199 3.60 6.34 23.30
CA ARG A 199 3.85 7.65 22.68
C ARG A 199 3.56 7.62 21.19
N ALA A 200 3.99 6.58 20.48
CA ALA A 200 3.69 6.40 19.06
C ALA A 200 2.19 6.36 18.78
N ALA A 201 1.42 5.62 19.60
CA ALA A 201 -0.03 5.53 19.46
C ALA A 201 -0.71 6.90 19.57
N ARG A 202 -0.25 7.77 20.46
CA ARG A 202 -0.76 9.15 20.58
C ARG A 202 -0.50 9.99 19.31
N VAL A 203 0.69 9.86 18.73
CA VAL A 203 1.04 10.54 17.47
C VAL A 203 0.15 10.02 16.34
N TYR A 204 0.07 8.70 16.16
CA TYR A 204 -0.78 8.10 15.14
C TYR A 204 -2.26 8.49 15.31
N LEU A 205 -2.76 8.53 16.57
CA LEU A 205 -4.14 8.95 16.83
C LEU A 205 -4.40 10.38 16.35
N ARG A 206 -3.50 11.31 16.65
CA ARG A 206 -3.61 12.68 16.15
C ARG A 206 -3.62 12.73 14.62
N LEU A 207 -2.67 12.06 13.97
CA LEU A 207 -2.55 12.08 12.51
C LEU A 207 -3.73 11.39 11.81
N ALA A 208 -4.26 10.31 12.38
CA ALA A 208 -5.44 9.63 11.88
C ALA A 208 -6.71 10.46 12.07
N SER A 209 -6.86 11.15 13.21
CA SER A 209 -8.06 11.90 13.54
C SER A 209 -8.11 13.25 12.83
N THR A 210 -7.00 13.99 12.79
CA THR A 210 -6.94 15.34 12.22
C THR A 210 -6.82 15.31 10.69
N TYR A 211 -5.93 14.50 10.19
CA TYR A 211 -5.64 14.44 8.74
C TYR A 211 -6.25 13.22 8.05
N GLY A 212 -6.82 12.30 8.83
CA GLY A 212 -7.34 11.05 8.30
C GLY A 212 -6.25 10.22 7.61
N HIS A 213 -4.97 10.32 8.03
CA HIS A 213 -3.86 9.71 7.35
C HIS A 213 -4.00 8.17 7.31
N PRO A 214 -3.94 7.52 6.11
CA PRO A 214 -4.22 6.10 5.98
C PRO A 214 -3.20 5.23 6.72
N GLU A 215 -1.90 5.57 6.67
CA GLU A 215 -0.85 4.85 7.38
C GLU A 215 -1.03 4.93 8.90
N ALA A 216 -1.37 6.13 9.43
CA ALA A 216 -1.63 6.30 10.85
C ALA A 216 -2.86 5.46 11.31
N SER A 217 -3.91 5.45 10.49
CA SER A 217 -5.10 4.63 10.75
C SER A 217 -4.75 3.14 10.73
N TYR A 218 -3.94 2.70 9.78
CA TYR A 218 -3.46 1.32 9.69
C TYR A 218 -2.63 0.94 10.93
N ALA A 219 -1.63 1.76 11.28
CA ALA A 219 -0.79 1.53 12.46
C ALA A 219 -1.63 1.41 13.75
N LEU A 220 -2.60 2.33 13.95
CA LEU A 220 -3.54 2.25 15.08
C LEU A 220 -4.38 0.99 15.07
N GLY A 221 -4.86 0.58 13.89
CA GLY A 221 -5.61 -0.65 13.74
C GLY A 221 -4.83 -1.86 14.25
N VAL A 222 -3.59 -1.95 13.85
CA VAL A 222 -2.69 -3.02 14.30
C VAL A 222 -2.37 -2.92 15.78
N MET A 223 -2.03 -1.74 16.28
CA MET A 223 -1.73 -1.52 17.70
C MET A 223 -2.92 -1.88 18.59
N ASN A 224 -4.15 -1.52 18.20
CA ASN A 224 -5.37 -1.92 18.91
C ASN A 224 -5.63 -3.43 18.83
N MET A 225 -5.34 -4.08 17.70
CA MET A 225 -5.51 -5.53 17.56
C MET A 225 -4.56 -6.30 18.47
N ARG A 226 -3.35 -5.80 18.66
CA ARG A 226 -2.30 -6.45 19.45
C ARG A 226 -2.27 -6.03 20.90
N GLY A 227 -2.81 -4.86 21.24
CA GLY A 227 -2.65 -4.24 22.55
C GLY A 227 -1.27 -3.61 22.73
N GLU A 228 -0.66 -3.13 21.65
CA GLU A 228 0.67 -2.55 21.63
C GLU A 228 0.60 -1.04 21.93
N GLY A 229 1.11 -0.62 23.09
CA GLY A 229 1.04 0.76 23.55
C GLY A 229 -0.38 1.29 23.87
N VAL A 230 -1.40 0.48 23.60
CA VAL A 230 -2.81 0.75 23.88
C VAL A 230 -3.48 -0.52 24.40
N LYS A 231 -4.59 -0.40 25.13
CA LYS A 231 -5.40 -1.57 25.51
C LYS A 231 -5.92 -2.28 24.26
N LYS A 232 -5.74 -3.61 24.20
CA LYS A 232 -6.26 -4.43 23.11
C LYS A 232 -7.76 -4.22 22.91
N ASN A 233 -8.16 -3.83 21.71
CA ASN A 233 -9.55 -3.57 21.34
C ASN A 233 -9.80 -3.91 19.86
N PRO A 234 -10.20 -5.17 19.56
CA PRO A 234 -10.44 -5.61 18.18
C PRO A 234 -11.53 -4.80 17.45
N GLN A 235 -12.57 -4.35 18.14
CA GLN A 235 -13.63 -3.54 17.52
C GLN A 235 -13.10 -2.18 17.08
N GLN A 236 -12.29 -1.53 17.91
CA GLN A 236 -11.64 -0.28 17.55
C GLN A 236 -10.59 -0.48 16.43
N ALA A 237 -9.86 -1.60 16.48
CA ALA A 237 -8.93 -1.99 15.43
C ALA A 237 -9.62 -2.10 14.06
N LEU A 238 -10.77 -2.77 13.98
CA LEU A 238 -11.55 -2.89 12.74
C LEU A 238 -12.00 -1.54 12.20
N LYS A 239 -12.38 -0.59 13.06
CA LYS A 239 -12.75 0.77 12.63
C LYS A 239 -11.57 1.47 11.97
N TRP A 240 -10.38 1.42 12.59
CA TRP A 240 -9.18 2.05 12.04
C TRP A 240 -8.71 1.37 10.77
N LEU A 241 -8.68 0.03 10.72
CA LEU A 241 -8.31 -0.73 9.52
C LEU A 241 -9.27 -0.44 8.36
N THR A 242 -10.58 -0.38 8.64
CA THR A 242 -11.58 -0.02 7.61
C THR A 242 -11.40 1.42 7.13
N SER A 243 -11.06 2.35 8.02
CA SER A 243 -10.76 3.74 7.66
C SER A 243 -9.56 3.82 6.69
N ALA A 244 -8.48 3.10 6.97
CA ALA A 244 -7.32 3.02 6.10
C ALA A 244 -7.66 2.32 4.76
N ALA A 245 -8.42 1.22 4.80
CA ALA A 245 -8.81 0.47 3.62
C ALA A 245 -9.68 1.30 2.66
N ARG A 246 -10.58 2.15 3.17
CA ARG A 246 -11.38 3.11 2.37
C ARG A 246 -10.50 4.09 1.61
N LYS A 247 -9.32 4.39 2.11
CA LYS A 247 -8.30 5.23 1.45
C LYS A 247 -7.33 4.42 0.60
N ARG A 248 -7.70 3.19 0.27
CA ARG A 248 -6.93 2.29 -0.61
C ARG A 248 -5.55 1.92 -0.05
N HIS A 249 -5.40 1.89 1.27
CA HIS A 249 -4.16 1.43 1.90
C HIS A 249 -4.00 -0.09 1.76
N PRO A 250 -3.01 -0.59 0.99
CA PRO A 250 -2.92 -2.01 0.64
C PRO A 250 -2.71 -2.91 1.86
N GLY A 251 -1.84 -2.51 2.81
CA GLY A 251 -1.60 -3.25 4.04
C GLY A 251 -2.86 -3.37 4.92
N ALA A 252 -3.72 -2.34 4.97
CA ALA A 252 -4.97 -2.41 5.73
C ALA A 252 -5.99 -3.34 5.07
N GLN A 253 -6.08 -3.31 3.74
CA GLN A 253 -6.93 -4.21 2.97
C GLN A 253 -6.47 -5.67 3.14
N ALA A 254 -5.18 -5.95 2.99
CA ALA A 254 -4.61 -7.27 3.21
C ALA A 254 -4.83 -7.77 4.66
N TYR A 255 -4.68 -6.89 5.66
CA TYR A 255 -4.92 -7.25 7.06
C TYR A 255 -6.38 -7.61 7.32
N LEU A 256 -7.33 -6.86 6.75
CA LEU A 256 -8.75 -7.21 6.79
C LEU A 256 -9.01 -8.55 6.11
N GLY A 257 -8.39 -8.82 4.97
CA GLY A 257 -8.43 -10.11 4.29
C GLY A 257 -8.01 -11.26 5.21
N ASP A 258 -6.90 -11.13 5.90
CA ASP A 258 -6.41 -12.13 6.86
C ASP A 258 -7.37 -12.34 8.03
N LEU A 259 -7.98 -11.29 8.56
CA LEU A 259 -8.98 -11.40 9.64
C LEU A 259 -10.20 -12.22 9.20
N TYR A 260 -10.72 -11.96 8.00
CA TYR A 260 -11.87 -12.71 7.46
C TYR A 260 -11.50 -14.13 7.05
N TRP A 261 -10.29 -14.37 6.56
CA TRP A 261 -9.82 -15.71 6.21
C TRP A 261 -9.71 -16.62 7.46
N LYS A 262 -9.08 -16.07 8.52
CA LYS A 262 -8.85 -16.81 9.78
C LYS A 262 -10.09 -16.88 10.67
N GLY A 263 -11.02 -15.95 10.53
CA GLY A 263 -12.16 -15.80 11.44
C GLY A 263 -11.77 -15.21 12.81
N ASN A 264 -10.61 -14.54 12.89
CA ASN A 264 -10.11 -13.94 14.11
C ASN A 264 -10.73 -12.55 14.31
N SER A 265 -11.48 -12.36 15.38
CA SER A 265 -12.19 -11.10 15.72
C SER A 265 -13.36 -10.72 14.79
N VAL A 266 -13.57 -11.46 13.72
CA VAL A 266 -14.72 -11.39 12.80
C VAL A 266 -15.17 -12.79 12.44
N LYS A 267 -16.42 -12.94 12.00
CA LYS A 267 -16.89 -14.23 11.46
C LYS A 267 -16.10 -14.56 10.20
N ARG A 268 -15.62 -15.81 10.09
CA ARG A 268 -14.91 -16.31 8.90
C ARG A 268 -15.76 -16.13 7.64
N ASP A 269 -15.16 -15.52 6.62
CA ASP A 269 -15.79 -15.28 5.32
C ASP A 269 -14.68 -15.26 4.25
N GLN A 270 -14.52 -16.38 3.56
CA GLN A 270 -13.42 -16.58 2.60
C GLN A 270 -13.60 -15.74 1.34
N VAL A 271 -14.85 -15.55 0.89
CA VAL A 271 -15.16 -14.67 -0.25
C VAL A 271 -14.82 -13.23 0.06
N ARG A 272 -15.15 -12.75 1.27
CA ARG A 272 -14.78 -11.42 1.73
C ARG A 272 -13.28 -11.28 1.91
N ALA A 273 -12.61 -12.32 2.37
CA ALA A 273 -11.15 -12.32 2.49
C ALA A 273 -10.50 -12.13 1.11
N LEU A 274 -10.93 -12.89 0.10
CA LEU A 274 -10.44 -12.74 -1.27
C LEU A 274 -10.79 -11.38 -1.85
N MET A 275 -12.00 -10.85 -1.62
CA MET A 275 -12.40 -9.50 -2.00
C MET A 275 -11.38 -8.44 -1.52
N TRP A 276 -10.97 -8.53 -0.25
CA TRP A 276 -9.98 -7.61 0.31
C TRP A 276 -8.60 -7.76 -0.32
N TYR A 277 -8.18 -8.99 -0.65
CA TYR A 277 -6.91 -9.23 -1.33
C TYR A 277 -6.93 -8.82 -2.81
N VAL A 278 -8.07 -8.90 -3.50
CA VAL A 278 -8.24 -8.30 -4.84
C VAL A 278 -7.97 -6.79 -4.76
N LEU A 279 -8.62 -6.10 -3.82
CA LEU A 279 -8.43 -4.65 -3.64
C LEU A 279 -6.99 -4.28 -3.24
N ALA A 280 -6.37 -5.08 -2.38
CA ALA A 280 -5.00 -4.86 -1.96
C ALA A 280 -4.03 -5.04 -3.13
N SER A 281 -4.21 -6.06 -3.97
CA SER A 281 -3.35 -6.34 -5.12
C SER A 281 -3.42 -5.27 -6.21
N GLU A 282 -4.57 -4.59 -6.36
CA GLU A 282 -4.71 -3.50 -7.34
C GLU A 282 -3.82 -2.28 -7.02
N THR A 283 -3.52 -2.06 -5.75
CA THR A 283 -2.74 -0.90 -5.28
C THR A 283 -1.34 -1.28 -4.80
N ALA A 284 -1.08 -2.58 -4.64
CA ALA A 284 0.20 -3.12 -4.22
C ALA A 284 1.30 -2.83 -5.23
N ASN A 285 2.48 -2.44 -4.73
CA ASN A 285 3.69 -2.38 -5.55
C ASN A 285 4.32 -3.78 -5.62
N PRO A 286 4.45 -4.39 -6.80
CA PRO A 286 5.00 -5.75 -6.92
C PRO A 286 6.41 -5.93 -6.34
N ALA A 287 7.22 -4.87 -6.29
CA ALA A 287 8.57 -4.92 -5.74
C ALA A 287 8.55 -4.92 -4.20
N ASP A 288 7.65 -4.15 -3.60
CA ASP A 288 7.63 -3.91 -2.16
C ASP A 288 6.56 -4.77 -1.46
N ASP A 289 5.41 -5.00 -2.11
CA ASP A 289 4.24 -5.69 -1.57
C ASP A 289 4.11 -7.15 -2.04
N ARG A 290 5.22 -7.79 -2.34
CA ARG A 290 5.28 -9.16 -2.87
C ARG A 290 4.41 -10.14 -2.07
N ARG A 291 4.38 -10.03 -0.74
CA ARG A 291 3.56 -10.89 0.12
C ARG A 291 2.06 -10.72 -0.08
N ILE A 292 1.60 -9.50 -0.41
CA ILE A 292 0.19 -9.25 -0.73
C ILE A 292 -0.17 -10.02 -1.99
N ILE A 293 0.68 -9.96 -3.01
CA ILE A 293 0.47 -10.66 -4.28
C ILE A 293 0.52 -12.18 -4.09
N GLU A 294 1.51 -12.69 -3.36
CA GLU A 294 1.63 -14.12 -3.04
C GLU A 294 0.40 -14.62 -2.30
N ARG A 295 -0.05 -13.89 -1.29
CA ARG A 295 -1.21 -14.27 -0.50
C ARG A 295 -2.51 -14.17 -1.29
N TYR A 296 -2.65 -13.16 -2.16
CA TYR A 296 -3.76 -13.10 -3.11
C TYR A 296 -3.81 -14.35 -3.98
N ASN A 297 -2.70 -14.76 -4.57
CA ASN A 297 -2.63 -15.95 -5.43
C ASN A 297 -2.99 -17.22 -4.65
N GLU A 298 -2.51 -17.36 -3.42
CA GLU A 298 -2.83 -18.48 -2.54
C GLU A 298 -4.34 -18.56 -2.25
N LEU A 299 -4.96 -17.46 -1.85
CA LEU A 299 -6.39 -17.43 -1.55
C LEU A 299 -7.22 -17.66 -2.81
N ASN A 300 -6.82 -17.06 -3.92
CA ASN A 300 -7.49 -17.21 -5.21
C ASN A 300 -7.45 -18.65 -5.71
N SER A 301 -6.37 -19.40 -5.45
CA SER A 301 -6.29 -20.82 -5.82
C SER A 301 -7.07 -21.74 -4.88
N ALA A 302 -7.39 -21.30 -3.67
CA ALA A 302 -8.09 -22.09 -2.67
C ALA A 302 -9.61 -22.05 -2.76
N LEU A 303 -10.20 -21.14 -3.58
CA LEU A 303 -11.64 -20.96 -3.73
C LEU A 303 -12.14 -21.54 -5.05
N GLU A 304 -13.42 -21.86 -5.08
CA GLU A 304 -14.14 -22.26 -6.29
C GLU A 304 -14.42 -21.05 -7.21
N GLU A 305 -14.67 -21.29 -8.50
CA GLU A 305 -14.82 -20.20 -9.49
C GLU A 305 -16.00 -19.27 -9.22
N ASP A 306 -17.12 -19.77 -8.69
CA ASP A 306 -18.26 -18.95 -8.30
C ASP A 306 -17.92 -18.03 -7.11
N GLU A 307 -17.14 -18.49 -6.14
CA GLU A 307 -16.67 -17.70 -5.02
C GLU A 307 -15.68 -16.60 -5.46
N LYS A 308 -14.79 -16.90 -6.41
CA LYS A 308 -13.86 -15.92 -7.01
C LYS A 308 -14.61 -14.82 -7.74
N LEU A 309 -15.61 -15.19 -8.55
CA LEU A 309 -16.44 -14.24 -9.27
C LEU A 309 -17.22 -13.33 -8.31
N GLU A 310 -17.74 -13.90 -7.23
CA GLU A 310 -18.42 -13.12 -6.20
C GLU A 310 -17.45 -12.17 -5.47
N ALA A 311 -16.25 -12.61 -5.11
CA ALA A 311 -15.23 -11.79 -4.50
C ALA A 311 -14.84 -10.61 -5.40
N ALA A 312 -14.59 -10.86 -6.68
CA ALA A 312 -14.26 -9.83 -7.66
C ALA A 312 -15.42 -8.83 -7.85
N ALA A 313 -16.66 -9.30 -7.90
CA ALA A 313 -17.83 -8.42 -7.98
C ALA A 313 -17.97 -7.52 -6.75
N ARG A 314 -17.79 -8.07 -5.55
CA ARG A 314 -17.78 -7.30 -4.29
C ARG A 314 -16.65 -6.28 -4.24
N ALA A 315 -15.44 -6.63 -4.73
CA ALA A 315 -14.30 -5.74 -4.81
C ALA A 315 -14.59 -4.56 -5.74
N ARG A 316 -15.19 -4.81 -6.91
CA ARG A 316 -15.58 -3.77 -7.85
C ARG A 316 -16.56 -2.78 -7.24
N VAL A 317 -17.63 -3.26 -6.59
CA VAL A 317 -18.61 -2.40 -5.92
C VAL A 317 -17.95 -1.55 -4.84
N TRP A 318 -17.05 -2.14 -4.06
CA TRP A 318 -16.28 -1.40 -3.07
C TRP A 318 -15.38 -0.33 -3.72
N ALA A 319 -14.67 -0.66 -4.79
CA ALA A 319 -13.78 0.26 -5.48
C ALA A 319 -14.54 1.45 -6.10
N GLU A 320 -15.75 1.24 -6.60
CA GLU A 320 -16.64 2.29 -7.10
C GLU A 320 -17.11 3.23 -5.95
N GLN A 321 -17.38 2.66 -4.78
CA GLN A 321 -17.80 3.44 -3.61
C GLN A 321 -16.64 4.23 -2.97
N TYR A 322 -15.43 3.69 -3.02
CA TYR A 322 -14.22 4.28 -2.44
C TYR A 322 -13.11 4.36 -3.50
N PRO A 323 -13.23 5.29 -4.45
CA PRO A 323 -12.22 5.45 -5.49
C PRO A 323 -10.88 5.88 -4.89
N ALA A 324 -9.79 5.48 -5.55
CA ALA A 324 -8.48 6.00 -5.20
C ALA A 324 -8.46 7.53 -5.36
N ALA A 325 -7.74 8.22 -4.47
CA ALA A 325 -7.54 9.65 -4.61
C ALA A 325 -6.96 9.93 -6.01
N ARG A 326 -7.57 10.86 -6.74
CA ARG A 326 -7.01 11.32 -8.02
C ARG A 326 -5.72 12.08 -7.71
N ASN A 327 -4.59 11.54 -8.14
CA ASN A 327 -3.28 12.18 -8.06
C ASN A 327 -3.17 13.39 -8.99
#